data_94ab34c653d32a9a12b317001a0520f4
#
_entry.id   94ab34c653d32a9a12b317001a0520f4
#
_cell.length_a   1.000
_cell.length_b   1.000
_cell.length_c   1.000
_cell.angle_alpha   90.00
_cell.angle_beta   90.00
_cell.angle_gamma   90.00
#
_symmetry.space_group_name_H-M   'P 1'
#
loop_
_entity.id
_entity.type
_entity.pdbx_description
1 polymer ?
#
loop_
_entity_poly.entity_id
_entity_poly.type
_entity_poly.pdbx_seq_one_letter_code
_entity_poly.pdbx_strand_id
1 'polypeptide(L)'
;MISIANSSDPYPPEEKTLEITRKALSILANVPVRVLIITKGTTIIRDIDILKRMRVAVAFSISTMDERLAKKLEPCAPTPEERFKAIKRLADEGIPTILRIDPIFWRLTDEEIDEMLAVAKSANVLHIVASTLKPRPDGWNRIKNVLPEWAKAVEHYYLKGETYQRTYYLPSTIRYELMRRVYDKAISLGFTFATCREGFTELHTGGSCDGSHLIPTVHSMSLLAEMG
;
A
#
# COMPACT_ATOMS: atom_id res chain seq x y z
N MET A 1 2.51 -8.07 -17.09
CA MET A 1 1.95 -7.20 -16.06
C MET A 1 2.75 -5.90 -15.99
N ILE A 2 2.07 -4.77 -15.83
CA ILE A 2 2.68 -3.45 -15.63
C ILE A 2 2.38 -3.02 -14.20
N SER A 3 3.42 -2.61 -13.44
CA SER A 3 3.26 -1.95 -12.14
C SER A 3 3.56 -0.47 -12.30
N ILE A 4 2.61 0.37 -11.91
CA ILE A 4 2.73 1.84 -11.96
C ILE A 4 3.05 2.33 -10.55
N ALA A 5 4.06 3.20 -10.43
CA ALA A 5 4.54 3.84 -9.20
C ALA A 5 5.51 3.04 -8.32
N ASN A 6 6.56 2.53 -8.93
CA ASN A 6 7.65 1.93 -8.16
C ASN A 6 8.66 2.96 -7.59
N SER A 7 8.67 4.20 -8.10
CA SER A 7 9.60 5.25 -7.66
C SER A 7 8.97 6.59 -7.32
N SER A 8 7.79 6.89 -7.88
CA SER A 8 7.01 8.10 -7.58
C SER A 8 5.52 7.80 -7.63
N ASP A 9 4.70 8.58 -6.95
CA ASP A 9 3.24 8.42 -6.99
C ASP A 9 2.71 8.83 -8.36
N PRO A 10 1.83 8.03 -9.00
CA PRO A 10 1.23 8.38 -10.30
C PRO A 10 0.17 9.49 -10.20
N TYR A 11 -0.26 9.84 -9.00
CA TYR A 11 -1.26 10.88 -8.76
C TYR A 11 -0.73 12.00 -7.85
N PRO A 12 0.40 12.65 -8.23
CA PRO A 12 0.83 13.85 -7.53
C PRO A 12 -0.20 14.98 -7.71
N PRO A 13 -0.13 16.07 -6.94
CA PRO A 13 -1.09 17.18 -7.04
C PRO A 13 -1.28 17.74 -8.47
N GLU A 14 -0.22 17.76 -9.25
CA GLU A 14 -0.17 18.26 -10.64
C GLU A 14 -0.99 17.39 -11.59
N GLU A 15 -1.23 16.12 -11.25
CA GLU A 15 -2.01 15.19 -12.07
C GLU A 15 -3.47 15.65 -12.23
N LYS A 16 -3.98 16.46 -11.30
CA LYS A 16 -5.31 17.07 -11.42
C LYS A 16 -5.44 17.94 -12.67
N THR A 17 -4.34 18.58 -13.09
CA THR A 17 -4.31 19.52 -14.22
C THR A 17 -3.68 18.89 -15.47
N LEU A 18 -2.57 18.16 -15.29
CA LEU A 18 -1.79 17.64 -16.43
C LEU A 18 -2.38 16.36 -17.05
N GLU A 19 -3.09 15.57 -16.25
CA GLU A 19 -3.77 14.33 -16.65
C GLU A 19 -2.85 13.33 -17.36
N ILE A 20 -1.56 13.29 -16.99
CA ILE A 20 -0.56 12.41 -17.60
C ILE A 20 -0.90 10.94 -17.32
N THR A 21 -1.19 10.63 -16.08
CA THR A 21 -1.59 9.27 -15.67
C THR A 21 -2.90 8.87 -16.32
N ARG A 22 -3.91 9.75 -16.35
CA ARG A 22 -5.18 9.49 -17.04
C ARG A 22 -4.97 9.16 -18.51
N LYS A 23 -4.15 9.94 -19.22
CA LYS A 23 -3.83 9.70 -20.64
C LYS A 23 -3.12 8.35 -20.83
N ALA A 24 -2.15 8.03 -19.98
CA ALA A 24 -1.46 6.74 -20.01
C ALA A 24 -2.41 5.56 -19.78
N LEU A 25 -3.30 5.65 -18.77
CA LEU A 25 -4.32 4.64 -18.49
C LEU A 25 -5.30 4.47 -19.65
N SER A 26 -5.70 5.56 -20.32
CA SER A 26 -6.58 5.51 -21.51
C SER A 26 -5.96 4.70 -22.66
N ILE A 27 -4.63 4.78 -22.83
CA ILE A 27 -3.90 3.97 -23.82
C ILE A 27 -3.86 2.51 -23.38
N LEU A 28 -3.51 2.26 -22.08
CA LEU A 28 -3.42 0.91 -21.53
C LEU A 28 -4.76 0.18 -21.51
N ALA A 29 -5.88 0.89 -21.40
CA ALA A 29 -7.22 0.33 -21.45
C ALA A 29 -7.55 -0.38 -22.79
N ASN A 30 -6.82 -0.05 -23.85
CA ASN A 30 -6.98 -0.67 -25.17
C ASN A 30 -6.03 -1.85 -25.42
N VAL A 31 -5.23 -2.23 -24.42
CA VAL A 31 -4.23 -3.31 -24.54
C VAL A 31 -4.54 -4.40 -23.51
N PRO A 32 -4.46 -5.70 -23.84
CA PRO A 32 -4.80 -6.79 -22.95
C PRO A 32 -3.70 -7.03 -21.88
N VAL A 33 -3.32 -5.98 -21.15
CA VAL A 33 -2.31 -6.03 -20.08
C VAL A 33 -2.95 -6.03 -18.71
N ARG A 34 -2.28 -6.66 -17.73
CA ARG A 34 -2.63 -6.58 -16.32
C ARG A 34 -1.88 -5.40 -15.71
N VAL A 35 -2.57 -4.55 -14.96
CA VAL A 35 -2.00 -3.34 -14.36
C VAL A 35 -2.20 -3.35 -12.85
N LEU A 36 -1.13 -3.12 -12.10
CA LEU A 36 -1.17 -2.81 -10.67
C LEU A 36 -0.81 -1.34 -10.49
N ILE A 37 -1.70 -0.57 -9.89
CA ILE A 37 -1.45 0.84 -9.55
C ILE A 37 -1.20 0.93 -8.05
N ILE A 38 -0.09 1.56 -7.65
CA ILE A 38 0.23 1.83 -6.24
C ILE A 38 0.20 3.33 -6.05
N THR A 39 -0.60 3.84 -5.11
CA THR A 39 -0.75 5.28 -4.92
C THR A 39 -1.10 5.66 -3.48
N LYS A 40 -0.91 6.92 -3.15
CA LYS A 40 -1.48 7.64 -2.00
C LYS A 40 -2.52 8.66 -2.44
N GLY A 41 -2.60 8.92 -3.76
CA GLY A 41 -3.42 9.98 -4.35
C GLY A 41 -4.88 9.57 -4.54
N THR A 42 -5.80 10.38 -4.05
CA THR A 42 -7.25 10.16 -4.20
C THR A 42 -7.80 10.63 -5.55
N THR A 43 -6.99 11.34 -6.34
CA THR A 43 -7.36 11.77 -7.70
C THR A 43 -7.65 10.59 -8.64
N ILE A 44 -7.18 9.38 -8.31
CA ILE A 44 -7.49 8.13 -9.05
C ILE A 44 -9.01 7.89 -9.19
N ILE A 45 -9.85 8.40 -8.28
CA ILE A 45 -11.31 8.26 -8.37
C ILE A 45 -11.87 8.90 -9.65
N ARG A 46 -11.24 9.96 -10.15
CA ARG A 46 -11.59 10.59 -11.44
C ARG A 46 -11.53 9.58 -12.60
N ASP A 47 -10.65 8.60 -12.51
CA ASP A 47 -10.31 7.69 -13.60
C ASP A 47 -11.07 6.34 -13.53
N ILE A 48 -12.07 6.21 -12.65
CA ILE A 48 -12.89 4.99 -12.49
C ILE A 48 -13.49 4.54 -13.83
N ASP A 49 -13.91 5.47 -14.67
CA ASP A 49 -14.45 5.20 -16.02
C ASP A 49 -13.46 4.43 -16.93
N ILE A 50 -12.17 4.69 -16.76
CA ILE A 50 -11.10 4.00 -17.47
C ILE A 50 -10.77 2.68 -16.78
N LEU A 51 -10.61 2.71 -15.44
CA LEU A 51 -10.20 1.55 -14.66
C LEU A 51 -11.19 0.38 -14.79
N LYS A 52 -12.49 0.65 -14.89
CA LYS A 52 -13.54 -0.37 -15.11
C LYS A 52 -13.38 -1.15 -16.44
N ARG A 53 -12.69 -0.59 -17.40
CA ARG A 53 -12.40 -1.23 -18.70
C ARG A 53 -11.06 -1.97 -18.73
N MET A 54 -10.30 -1.89 -17.64
CA MET A 54 -8.96 -2.43 -17.53
C MET A 54 -8.92 -3.68 -16.64
N ARG A 55 -7.91 -4.49 -16.85
CA ARG A 55 -7.52 -5.55 -15.92
C ARG A 55 -6.59 -4.94 -14.87
N VAL A 56 -7.17 -4.39 -13.82
CA VAL A 56 -6.45 -3.56 -12.85
C VAL A 56 -6.77 -3.96 -11.41
N ALA A 57 -5.81 -3.76 -10.52
CA ALA A 57 -6.01 -3.67 -9.07
C ALA A 57 -5.31 -2.40 -8.57
N VAL A 58 -5.82 -1.82 -7.51
CA VAL A 58 -5.29 -0.58 -6.94
C VAL A 58 -4.85 -0.80 -5.50
N ALA A 59 -3.59 -0.47 -5.21
CA ALA A 59 -3.00 -0.54 -3.89
C ALA A 59 -2.82 0.86 -3.31
N PHE A 60 -3.42 1.12 -2.15
CA PHE A 60 -3.22 2.36 -1.41
C PHE A 60 -2.20 2.16 -0.28
N SER A 61 -1.22 3.06 -0.21
CA SER A 61 -0.27 3.08 0.90
C SER A 61 -0.79 3.99 2.02
N ILE A 62 -0.91 3.43 3.23
CA ILE A 62 -1.31 4.16 4.45
C ILE A 62 -0.37 3.69 5.57
N SER A 63 0.39 4.61 6.17
CA SER A 63 1.40 4.30 7.18
C SER A 63 0.94 4.62 8.60
N THR A 64 -0.12 5.41 8.76
CA THR A 64 -0.70 5.81 10.04
C THR A 64 -2.16 6.23 9.86
N MET A 65 -2.94 6.15 10.94
CA MET A 65 -4.30 6.70 11.03
C MET A 65 -4.31 8.12 11.61
N ASP A 66 -3.23 8.53 12.29
CA ASP A 66 -3.07 9.89 12.83
C ASP A 66 -2.82 10.88 11.70
N GLU A 67 -3.78 11.78 11.47
CA GLU A 67 -3.72 12.81 10.42
C GLU A 67 -2.53 13.77 10.61
N ARG A 68 -2.19 14.11 11.87
CA ARG A 68 -1.07 15.03 12.15
C ARG A 68 0.25 14.37 11.83
N LEU A 69 0.39 13.09 12.17
CA LEU A 69 1.58 12.30 11.83
C LEU A 69 1.67 12.09 10.32
N ALA A 70 0.56 11.72 9.66
CA ALA A 70 0.49 11.57 8.21
C ALA A 70 0.95 12.85 7.50
N LYS A 71 0.48 14.02 7.91
CA LYS A 71 0.88 15.30 7.33
C LYS A 71 2.36 15.64 7.55
N LYS A 72 2.94 15.20 8.67
CA LYS A 72 4.40 15.35 8.91
C LYS A 72 5.23 14.45 8.00
N LEU A 73 4.80 13.20 7.81
CA LEU A 73 5.52 12.20 7.01
C LEU A 73 5.33 12.41 5.51
N GLU A 74 4.13 12.84 5.11
CA GLU A 74 3.65 12.89 3.73
C GLU A 74 2.86 14.18 3.45
N PRO A 75 3.49 15.37 3.52
CA PRO A 75 2.80 16.67 3.57
C PRO A 75 1.93 16.98 2.35
N CYS A 76 2.21 16.37 1.19
CA CYS A 76 1.47 16.59 -0.06
C CYS A 76 0.44 15.49 -0.36
N ALA A 77 0.35 14.47 0.49
CA ALA A 77 -0.59 13.36 0.26
C ALA A 77 -1.94 13.62 0.96
N PRO A 78 -3.05 13.08 0.44
CA PRO A 78 -4.34 13.11 1.11
C PRO A 78 -4.30 12.46 2.50
N THR A 79 -5.24 12.82 3.37
CA THR A 79 -5.35 12.25 4.71
C THR A 79 -5.63 10.74 4.66
N PRO A 80 -5.33 9.99 5.74
CA PRO A 80 -5.69 8.57 5.82
C PRO A 80 -7.19 8.32 5.58
N GLU A 81 -8.05 9.17 6.15
CA GLU A 81 -9.51 9.09 5.97
C GLU A 81 -9.91 9.27 4.51
N GLU A 82 -9.36 10.27 3.81
CA GLU A 82 -9.62 10.48 2.38
C GLU A 82 -9.17 9.28 1.54
N ARG A 83 -8.02 8.67 1.87
CA ARG A 83 -7.53 7.47 1.18
C ARG A 83 -8.48 6.29 1.41
N PHE A 84 -8.99 6.05 2.63
CA PHE A 84 -9.96 4.99 2.88
C PHE A 84 -11.30 5.24 2.18
N LYS A 85 -11.77 6.49 2.09
CA LYS A 85 -12.94 6.85 1.26
C LYS A 85 -12.72 6.51 -0.22
N ALA A 86 -11.50 6.77 -0.71
CA ALA A 86 -11.13 6.43 -2.09
C ALA A 86 -11.09 4.91 -2.31
N ILE A 87 -10.49 4.15 -1.39
CA ILE A 87 -10.48 2.69 -1.41
C ILE A 87 -11.91 2.14 -1.50
N LYS A 88 -12.78 2.60 -0.57
CA LYS A 88 -14.17 2.17 -0.55
C LYS A 88 -14.89 2.48 -1.86
N ARG A 89 -14.70 3.69 -2.40
CA ARG A 89 -15.31 4.10 -3.68
C ARG A 89 -14.88 3.20 -4.83
N LEU A 90 -13.60 2.84 -4.92
CA LEU A 90 -13.09 1.92 -5.95
C LEU A 90 -13.65 0.50 -5.77
N ALA A 91 -13.69 0.02 -4.53
CA ALA A 91 -14.23 -1.31 -4.22
C ALA A 91 -15.73 -1.42 -4.55
N ASP A 92 -16.52 -0.36 -4.26
CA ASP A 92 -17.94 -0.29 -4.58
C ASP A 92 -18.20 -0.29 -6.12
N GLU A 93 -17.21 0.11 -6.93
CA GLU A 93 -17.23 0.02 -8.39
C GLU A 93 -16.67 -1.32 -8.95
N GLY A 94 -16.39 -2.28 -8.06
CA GLY A 94 -15.88 -3.60 -8.43
C GLY A 94 -14.39 -3.64 -8.77
N ILE A 95 -13.64 -2.58 -8.50
CA ILE A 95 -12.19 -2.53 -8.72
C ILE A 95 -11.48 -3.14 -7.50
N PRO A 96 -10.69 -4.22 -7.65
CA PRO A 96 -9.97 -4.85 -6.55
C PRO A 96 -9.03 -3.87 -5.84
N THR A 97 -9.14 -3.76 -4.52
CA THR A 97 -8.35 -2.84 -3.70
C THR A 97 -7.45 -3.58 -2.73
N ILE A 98 -6.27 -3.02 -2.50
CA ILE A 98 -5.21 -3.54 -1.66
C ILE A 98 -4.80 -2.43 -0.69
N LEU A 99 -4.64 -2.75 0.60
CA LEU A 99 -4.01 -1.85 1.55
C LEU A 99 -2.55 -2.22 1.72
N ARG A 100 -1.66 -1.24 1.56
CA ARG A 100 -0.24 -1.33 1.86
C ARG A 100 0.06 -0.56 3.13
N ILE A 101 0.35 -1.29 4.22
CA ILE A 101 0.87 -0.72 5.47
C ILE A 101 2.40 -0.71 5.33
N ASP A 102 2.89 0.20 4.52
CA ASP A 102 4.31 0.27 4.11
C ASP A 102 4.74 1.74 3.97
N PRO A 103 5.57 2.22 4.93
CA PRO A 103 6.15 1.46 6.04
C PRO A 103 5.35 1.52 7.35
N ILE A 104 5.53 0.49 8.19
CA ILE A 104 5.18 0.53 9.61
C ILE A 104 6.37 1.11 10.38
N PHE A 105 6.12 2.13 11.18
CA PHE A 105 7.10 2.71 12.10
C PHE A 105 6.96 2.01 13.46
N TRP A 106 7.86 1.08 13.77
CA TRP A 106 7.85 0.33 15.02
C TRP A 106 7.91 1.25 16.24
N ARG A 107 7.09 1.00 17.24
CA ARG A 107 6.85 1.84 18.42
C ARG A 107 6.29 3.24 18.10
N LEU A 108 5.58 3.38 16.98
CA LEU A 108 4.91 4.62 16.62
C LEU A 108 3.57 4.35 15.93
N THR A 109 3.57 3.62 14.80
CA THR A 109 2.33 3.35 14.05
C THR A 109 1.88 1.90 14.13
N ASP A 110 2.65 1.03 14.77
CA ASP A 110 2.32 -0.37 14.95
C ASP A 110 1.15 -0.60 15.94
N GLU A 111 0.87 0.35 16.83
CA GLU A 111 -0.28 0.29 17.71
C GLU A 111 -1.61 0.57 16.99
N GLU A 112 -1.58 1.25 15.85
CA GLU A 112 -2.76 1.60 15.05
C GLU A 112 -3.21 0.47 14.10
N ILE A 113 -2.47 -0.64 14.01
CA ILE A 113 -2.71 -1.70 13.02
C ILE A 113 -4.11 -2.29 13.14
N ASP A 114 -4.58 -2.55 14.35
CA ASP A 114 -5.88 -3.17 14.60
C ASP A 114 -7.04 -2.28 14.11
N GLU A 115 -6.97 -0.98 14.36
CA GLU A 115 -7.91 0.01 13.88
C GLU A 115 -7.84 0.13 12.36
N MET A 116 -6.63 0.25 11.81
CA MET A 116 -6.41 0.36 10.36
C MET A 116 -6.98 -0.83 9.60
N LEU A 117 -6.80 -2.05 10.10
CA LEU A 117 -7.36 -3.26 9.50
C LEU A 117 -8.88 -3.34 9.63
N ALA A 118 -9.46 -2.86 10.74
CA ALA A 118 -10.92 -2.77 10.88
C ALA A 118 -11.55 -1.80 9.87
N VAL A 119 -10.93 -0.63 9.67
CA VAL A 119 -11.35 0.33 8.64
C VAL A 119 -11.17 -0.24 7.24
N ALA A 120 -10.06 -0.94 6.97
CA ALA A 120 -9.82 -1.62 5.70
C ALA A 120 -10.91 -2.66 5.39
N LYS A 121 -11.37 -3.40 6.40
CA LYS A 121 -12.49 -4.36 6.24
C LYS A 121 -13.77 -3.65 5.84
N SER A 122 -14.09 -2.55 6.49
CA SER A 122 -15.28 -1.73 6.19
C SER A 122 -15.20 -1.07 4.81
N ALA A 123 -13.99 -0.87 4.30
CA ALA A 123 -13.73 -0.34 2.96
C ALA A 123 -13.66 -1.41 1.85
N ASN A 124 -13.96 -2.68 2.17
CA ASN A 124 -13.93 -3.82 1.24
C ASN A 124 -12.54 -4.08 0.61
N VAL A 125 -11.45 -3.82 1.35
CA VAL A 125 -10.11 -4.23 0.95
C VAL A 125 -10.04 -5.76 0.86
N LEU A 126 -9.29 -6.29 -0.10
CA LEU A 126 -9.18 -7.73 -0.34
C LEU A 126 -7.84 -8.32 0.12
N HIS A 127 -6.78 -7.52 0.10
CA HIS A 127 -5.42 -7.98 0.41
C HIS A 127 -4.65 -6.93 1.21
N ILE A 128 -3.86 -7.40 2.16
CA ILE A 128 -3.00 -6.56 2.99
C ILE A 128 -1.53 -6.85 2.64
N VAL A 129 -0.77 -5.80 2.38
CA VAL A 129 0.69 -5.88 2.25
C VAL A 129 1.30 -5.10 3.40
N ALA A 130 2.19 -5.69 4.17
CA ALA A 130 2.87 -5.02 5.27
C ALA A 130 4.39 -5.03 5.13
N SER A 131 5.02 -3.99 5.65
CA SER A 131 6.46 -3.82 5.63
C SER A 131 6.91 -2.87 6.73
N THR A 132 7.97 -3.22 7.44
CA THR A 132 8.62 -2.28 8.38
C THR A 132 9.34 -1.17 7.63
N LEU A 133 9.60 -0.07 8.31
CA LEU A 133 10.45 0.99 7.75
C LEU A 133 11.86 0.45 7.46
N LYS A 134 12.37 0.73 6.26
CA LYS A 134 13.71 0.32 5.77
C LYS A 134 14.44 1.53 5.20
N PRO A 135 14.99 2.41 6.04
CA PRO A 135 15.58 3.64 5.59
C PRO A 135 16.99 3.42 5.01
N ARG A 136 17.32 4.18 3.98
CA ARG A 136 18.69 4.44 3.57
C ARG A 136 19.27 5.59 4.43
N PRO A 137 20.59 5.81 4.46
CA PRO A 137 21.19 6.86 5.28
C PRO A 137 20.60 8.25 5.07
N ASP A 138 20.33 8.63 3.83
CA ASP A 138 19.70 9.92 3.49
C ASP A 138 18.24 9.99 3.97
N GLY A 139 17.48 8.93 3.81
CA GLY A 139 16.12 8.79 4.33
C GLY A 139 16.09 8.82 5.85
N TRP A 140 17.05 8.14 6.50
CA TRP A 140 17.19 8.17 7.96
C TRP A 140 17.43 9.57 8.49
N ASN A 141 18.29 10.35 7.84
CA ASN A 141 18.54 11.73 8.24
C ASN A 141 17.28 12.61 8.11
N ARG A 142 16.49 12.43 7.04
CA ARG A 142 15.21 13.13 6.92
C ARG A 142 14.23 12.75 8.02
N ILE A 143 14.13 11.47 8.35
CA ILE A 143 13.26 10.98 9.44
C ILE A 143 13.69 11.57 10.78
N LYS A 144 15.00 11.63 11.08
CA LYS A 144 15.51 12.27 12.30
C LYS A 144 15.09 13.73 12.43
N ASN A 145 14.98 14.44 11.32
CA ASN A 145 14.53 15.85 11.33
C ASN A 145 13.02 15.98 11.58
N VAL A 146 12.22 15.02 11.11
CA VAL A 146 10.74 15.05 11.21
C VAL A 146 10.24 14.43 12.51
N LEU A 147 10.91 13.38 12.99
CA LEU A 147 10.56 12.58 14.16
C LEU A 147 11.77 12.37 15.09
N PRO A 148 12.38 13.45 15.63
CA PRO A 148 13.64 13.36 16.37
C PRO A 148 13.57 12.46 17.60
N GLU A 149 12.52 12.56 18.41
CA GLU A 149 12.36 11.77 19.64
C GLU A 149 12.16 10.29 19.34
N TRP A 150 11.31 9.97 18.38
CA TRP A 150 11.11 8.59 17.94
C TRP A 150 12.41 8.01 17.35
N ALA A 151 13.07 8.74 16.47
CA ALA A 151 14.31 8.28 15.86
C ALA A 151 15.40 8.01 16.90
N LYS A 152 15.55 8.89 17.90
CA LYS A 152 16.48 8.71 19.02
C LYS A 152 16.18 7.43 19.82
N ALA A 153 14.91 7.13 20.04
CA ALA A 153 14.48 5.94 20.80
C ALA A 153 14.78 4.62 20.05
N VAL A 154 14.75 4.62 18.70
CA VAL A 154 14.86 3.38 17.91
C VAL A 154 16.16 3.26 17.12
N GLU A 155 16.97 4.31 16.98
CA GLU A 155 18.17 4.34 16.15
C GLU A 155 19.12 3.17 16.42
N HIS A 156 19.34 2.84 17.68
CA HIS A 156 20.26 1.75 18.05
C HIS A 156 19.79 0.37 17.55
N TYR A 157 18.49 0.15 17.37
CA TYR A 157 17.96 -1.09 16.79
C TYR A 157 18.26 -1.17 15.30
N TYR A 158 18.14 -0.06 14.57
CA TYR A 158 18.50 0.00 13.15
C TYR A 158 20.02 -0.14 12.93
N LEU A 159 20.83 0.46 13.79
CA LEU A 159 22.30 0.38 13.69
C LEU A 159 22.86 -1.01 14.10
N LYS A 160 22.17 -1.73 14.99
CA LYS A 160 22.51 -3.10 15.38
C LYS A 160 21.82 -4.17 14.54
N GLY A 161 20.84 -3.78 13.73
CA GLY A 161 20.09 -4.66 12.87
C GLY A 161 20.87 -5.05 11.61
N GLU A 162 20.13 -5.56 10.63
CA GLU A 162 20.71 -5.98 9.36
C GLU A 162 20.92 -4.79 8.42
N THR A 163 21.95 -4.84 7.59
CA THR A 163 22.16 -3.87 6.51
C THR A 163 22.25 -4.62 5.19
N TYR A 164 21.38 -4.27 4.25
CA TYR A 164 21.40 -4.83 2.91
C TYR A 164 21.31 -3.72 1.87
N GLN A 165 22.26 -3.68 0.94
CA GLN A 165 22.34 -2.64 -0.11
C GLN A 165 22.21 -1.19 0.43
N ARG A 166 22.91 -0.88 1.50
CA ARG A 166 22.89 0.42 2.21
C ARG A 166 21.53 0.76 2.81
N THR A 167 20.67 -0.21 3.05
CA THR A 167 19.37 -0.05 3.68
C THR A 167 19.43 -0.66 5.07
N TYR A 168 19.01 0.07 6.08
CA TYR A 168 18.96 -0.39 7.46
C TYR A 168 17.67 -1.14 7.72
N TYR A 169 17.76 -2.26 8.44
CA TYR A 169 16.64 -3.07 8.86
C TYR A 169 16.63 -3.18 10.38
N LEU A 170 15.44 -3.22 10.98
CA LEU A 170 15.31 -3.70 12.35
C LEU A 170 15.79 -5.16 12.45
N PRO A 171 16.23 -5.63 13.65
CA PRO A 171 16.50 -7.05 13.88
C PRO A 171 15.38 -7.95 13.37
N SER A 172 15.72 -9.07 12.75
CA SER A 172 14.76 -9.99 12.13
C SER A 172 13.69 -10.49 13.12
N THR A 173 14.04 -10.67 14.39
CA THR A 173 13.11 -11.06 15.45
C THR A 173 12.00 -10.01 15.63
N ILE A 174 12.35 -8.73 15.73
CA ILE A 174 11.38 -7.63 15.87
C ILE A 174 10.49 -7.54 14.63
N ARG A 175 11.10 -7.66 13.43
CA ARG A 175 10.34 -7.61 12.17
C ARG A 175 9.36 -8.78 12.06
N TYR A 176 9.82 -9.99 12.44
CA TYR A 176 8.98 -11.18 12.41
C TYR A 176 7.78 -11.07 13.36
N GLU A 177 8.02 -10.70 14.62
CA GLU A 177 6.96 -10.51 15.62
C GLU A 177 5.92 -9.50 15.15
N LEU A 178 6.38 -8.37 14.61
CA LEU A 178 5.48 -7.35 14.08
C LEU A 178 4.67 -7.86 12.86
N MET A 179 5.33 -8.49 11.89
CA MET A 179 4.65 -9.04 10.71
C MET A 179 3.69 -10.18 11.10
N ARG A 180 4.04 -10.99 12.08
CA ARG A 180 3.17 -12.05 12.60
C ARG A 180 1.90 -11.46 13.25
N ARG A 181 2.04 -10.41 14.04
CA ARG A 181 0.88 -9.72 14.63
C ARG A 181 -0.06 -9.17 13.56
N VAL A 182 0.49 -8.51 12.51
CA VAL A 182 -0.32 -8.02 11.37
C VAL A 182 -0.99 -9.19 10.65
N TYR A 183 -0.26 -10.27 10.40
CA TYR A 183 -0.78 -11.49 9.77
C TYR A 183 -1.97 -12.05 10.56
N ASP A 184 -1.80 -12.32 11.86
CA ASP A 184 -2.83 -12.94 12.69
C ASP A 184 -4.12 -12.10 12.67
N LYS A 185 -4.00 -10.77 12.77
CA LYS A 185 -5.15 -9.87 12.67
C LYS A 185 -5.76 -9.83 11.27
N ALA A 186 -4.94 -9.75 10.21
CA ALA A 186 -5.43 -9.75 8.84
C ALA A 186 -6.22 -11.02 8.50
N ILE A 187 -5.70 -12.20 8.88
CA ILE A 187 -6.38 -13.47 8.66
C ILE A 187 -7.68 -13.57 9.46
N SER A 188 -7.69 -13.11 10.71
CA SER A 188 -8.91 -13.12 11.55
C SER A 188 -10.05 -12.27 10.95
N LEU A 189 -9.71 -11.26 10.17
CA LEU A 189 -10.66 -10.40 9.45
C LEU A 189 -10.98 -10.91 8.02
N GLY A 190 -10.36 -12.02 7.58
CA GLY A 190 -10.61 -12.66 6.29
C GLY A 190 -9.88 -12.02 5.11
N PHE A 191 -8.80 -11.27 5.35
CA PHE A 191 -7.91 -10.79 4.29
C PHE A 191 -6.95 -11.89 3.83
N THR A 192 -6.49 -11.81 2.58
CA THR A 192 -5.20 -12.39 2.22
C THR A 192 -4.07 -11.42 2.62
N PHE A 193 -2.89 -11.96 2.94
CA PHE A 193 -1.78 -11.20 3.49
C PHE A 193 -0.45 -11.55 2.82
N ALA A 194 0.43 -10.56 2.72
CA ALA A 194 1.82 -10.76 2.37
C ALA A 194 2.73 -9.70 3.01
N THR A 195 3.99 -10.05 3.19
CA THR A 195 5.04 -9.12 3.59
C THR A 195 5.80 -8.60 2.36
N CYS A 196 6.27 -7.35 2.41
CA CYS A 196 7.09 -6.77 1.35
C CYS A 196 8.54 -6.60 1.80
N ARG A 197 9.48 -7.31 1.14
CA ARG A 197 10.92 -7.26 1.42
C ARG A 197 11.29 -7.56 2.89
N GLU A 198 10.53 -8.43 3.56
CA GLU A 198 10.82 -8.89 4.93
C GLU A 198 11.53 -10.24 4.97
N GLY A 199 11.34 -11.07 3.95
CA GLY A 199 11.89 -12.41 3.88
C GLY A 199 10.99 -13.50 4.48
N PHE A 200 9.82 -13.15 5.04
CA PHE A 200 8.91 -14.06 5.76
C PHE A 200 7.83 -14.58 4.82
N THR A 201 8.21 -15.38 3.84
CA THR A 201 7.28 -15.90 2.82
C THR A 201 6.28 -16.90 3.38
N GLU A 202 6.56 -17.52 4.50
CA GLU A 202 5.65 -18.43 5.24
C GLU A 202 4.41 -17.71 5.79
N LEU A 203 4.45 -16.39 5.91
CA LEU A 203 3.28 -15.58 6.29
C LEU A 203 2.43 -15.18 5.08
N HIS A 204 2.83 -15.52 3.85
CA HIS A 204 2.05 -15.16 2.67
C HIS A 204 0.87 -16.11 2.48
N THR A 205 -0.33 -15.57 2.29
CA THR A 205 -1.56 -16.33 2.02
C THR A 205 -2.19 -16.00 0.68
N GLY A 206 -1.74 -14.93 0.01
CA GLY A 206 -2.17 -14.55 -1.32
C GLY A 206 -1.31 -15.17 -2.41
N GLY A 207 -1.83 -15.25 -3.64
CA GLY A 207 -1.09 -15.75 -4.81
C GLY A 207 0.05 -14.84 -5.31
N SER A 208 0.21 -13.65 -4.70
CA SER A 208 1.32 -12.72 -4.96
C SER A 208 1.57 -11.87 -3.74
N CYS A 209 2.82 -11.37 -3.58
CA CYS A 209 3.19 -10.52 -2.44
C CYS A 209 2.71 -9.07 -2.56
N ASP A 210 2.28 -8.63 -3.73
CA ASP A 210 1.87 -7.25 -4.02
C ASP A 210 0.35 -7.10 -4.26
N GLY A 211 -0.40 -8.21 -4.17
CA GLY A 211 -1.83 -8.25 -4.45
C GLY A 211 -2.17 -8.36 -5.94
N SER A 212 -1.18 -8.51 -6.82
CA SER A 212 -1.43 -8.62 -8.27
C SER A 212 -2.22 -9.87 -8.67
N HIS A 213 -2.34 -10.87 -7.80
CA HIS A 213 -3.23 -12.02 -8.00
C HIS A 213 -4.72 -11.64 -8.07
N LEU A 214 -5.09 -10.50 -7.51
CA LEU A 214 -6.47 -9.97 -7.54
C LEU A 214 -6.84 -9.36 -8.89
N ILE A 215 -5.86 -9.08 -9.76
CA ILE A 215 -6.14 -8.50 -11.08
C ILE A 215 -6.89 -9.53 -11.93
N PRO A 216 -8.10 -9.20 -12.46
CA PRO A 216 -8.92 -10.14 -13.22
C PRO A 216 -8.15 -10.82 -14.36
N THR A 217 -8.38 -12.12 -14.53
CA THR A 217 -7.90 -12.89 -15.69
C THR A 217 -8.91 -12.77 -16.85
N VAL A 218 -8.52 -13.12 -18.08
CA VAL A 218 -9.43 -13.07 -19.24
C VAL A 218 -10.69 -13.92 -18.99
N HIS A 219 -10.53 -15.04 -18.30
CA HIS A 219 -11.63 -15.96 -18.01
C HIS A 219 -12.69 -15.39 -17.04
N SER A 220 -12.28 -14.58 -16.07
CA SER A 220 -13.20 -13.98 -15.10
C SER A 220 -14.00 -12.80 -15.67
N MET A 221 -13.49 -12.14 -16.69
CA MET A 221 -14.20 -11.03 -17.36
C MET A 221 -15.34 -11.53 -18.27
N SER A 222 -15.20 -12.71 -18.90
CA SER A 222 -16.27 -13.28 -19.73
C SER A 222 -17.45 -13.75 -18.88
N LEU A 223 -17.20 -14.33 -17.71
CA LEU A 223 -18.25 -14.78 -16.79
C LEU A 223 -19.08 -13.62 -16.21
N LEU A 224 -18.45 -12.47 -15.95
CA LEU A 224 -19.18 -11.29 -15.47
C LEU A 224 -20.00 -10.62 -16.59
N ALA A 225 -19.58 -10.74 -17.85
CA ALA A 225 -20.32 -10.21 -18.99
C ALA A 225 -21.53 -11.09 -19.38
N GLU A 226 -21.54 -12.38 -19.00
CA GLU A 226 -22.65 -13.30 -19.23
C GLU A 226 -23.72 -13.28 -18.11
N MET A 227 -23.41 -12.64 -16.98
CA MET A 227 -24.30 -12.52 -15.81
C MET A 227 -25.01 -11.15 -15.68
N GLY A 228 -24.76 -10.19 -16.56
CA GLY A 228 -25.37 -8.86 -16.63
C GLY A 228 -26.17 -8.67 -17.89
#